data_6c74315d41f28fb28e7a17822836113b
#
_entry.id   6c74315d41f28fb28e7a17822836113b
#
_cell.length_a   1.000
_cell.length_b   1.000
_cell.length_c   1.000
_cell.angle_alpha   90.00
_cell.angle_beta   90.00
_cell.angle_gamma   90.00
#
_symmetry.space_group_name_H-M   'P 1'
#
loop_
_entity.id
_entity.type
_entity.pdbx_description
1 polymer ?
#
loop_
_entity_poly.entity_id
_entity_poly.type
_entity_poly.pdbx_seq_one_letter_code
_entity_poly.pdbx_strand_id
1 'polypeptide(L)'
;MRQASVKWAGQDLSKNQLARPVCAAPASSLPTAGRYLSAFICACCFTLLAGTASAGNQKEEAMADAVRIALSRAITDPRPPIPQFAGIDERLEYLHWLGEMSDRLYKKLPDRQVRLEFLRTTWYEARRAGLDPALVLGLIQVESAFRKYAVSPVGAHGYMQVMPFWTRVIGDGDRSKLFHMQTNLRFGCSILRMYLDMERGDLYLALGRYNGSRGRPEYPNAVLAAWKKWEHQREPITSVVAEGGAQRK
;
A
#
# COMPACT_ATOMS: atom_id res chain seq x y z
N MET A 1 -55.54 -3.20 -15.51
CA MET A 1 -56.23 -1.89 -15.57
C MET A 1 -55.22 -0.78 -15.30
N ARG A 2 -55.11 0.11 -16.31
CA ARG A 2 -54.56 1.48 -16.34
C ARG A 2 -53.08 1.72 -16.04
N GLN A 3 -52.37 1.88 -17.16
CA GLN A 3 -51.16 2.66 -17.32
C GLN A 3 -51.39 4.13 -17.01
N ALA A 4 -50.39 4.79 -16.45
CA ALA A 4 -50.27 6.25 -16.49
C ALA A 4 -48.85 6.62 -16.95
N SER A 5 -48.82 7.06 -18.21
CA SER A 5 -47.66 7.71 -18.85
C SER A 5 -47.58 9.18 -18.41
N VAL A 6 -46.40 9.66 -18.06
CA VAL A 6 -46.15 11.11 -17.96
C VAL A 6 -45.14 11.49 -19.02
N LYS A 7 -45.63 12.32 -19.97
CA LYS A 7 -44.90 13.00 -21.03
C LYS A 7 -44.09 14.16 -20.45
N TRP A 8 -42.87 14.34 -20.88
CA TRP A 8 -42.12 15.61 -20.78
C TRP A 8 -42.10 16.30 -22.14
N ALA A 9 -42.64 17.51 -22.13
CA ALA A 9 -42.64 18.42 -23.27
C ALA A 9 -41.34 19.24 -23.29
N GLY A 10 -40.79 19.39 -24.50
CA GLY A 10 -39.66 20.23 -24.75
C GLY A 10 -40.00 21.71 -24.80
N GLN A 11 -39.03 22.54 -24.53
CA GLN A 11 -39.00 23.94 -25.03
C GLN A 11 -37.58 24.30 -25.46
N ASP A 12 -37.55 24.55 -26.75
CA ASP A 12 -36.51 25.16 -27.54
C ASP A 12 -36.64 26.67 -27.45
N LEU A 13 -35.58 27.42 -27.27
CA LEU A 13 -35.54 28.84 -27.64
C LEU A 13 -34.09 29.28 -27.87
N SER A 14 -33.86 29.47 -29.14
CA SER A 14 -32.70 30.08 -29.76
C SER A 14 -32.70 31.62 -29.64
N LYS A 15 -31.51 32.18 -29.85
CA LYS A 15 -31.16 33.52 -30.31
C LYS A 15 -31.12 34.66 -29.30
N ASN A 16 -29.91 35.17 -29.05
CA ASN A 16 -29.66 36.58 -29.40
C ASN A 16 -28.16 36.85 -29.63
N GLN A 17 -27.90 37.39 -30.79
CA GLN A 17 -26.64 38.02 -31.25
C GLN A 17 -26.59 39.48 -30.82
N LEU A 18 -25.39 40.07 -30.97
CA LEU A 18 -24.99 41.50 -31.05
C LEU A 18 -24.26 41.96 -29.77
N ALA A 19 -23.13 42.66 -29.81
CA ALA A 19 -22.32 43.36 -30.79
C ALA A 19 -20.95 43.69 -30.16
N ARG A 20 -19.92 43.80 -30.99
CA ARG A 20 -18.61 44.40 -30.62
C ARG A 20 -18.73 45.93 -30.56
N PRO A 21 -17.81 46.62 -29.85
CA PRO A 21 -17.00 47.59 -30.57
C PRO A 21 -15.48 47.44 -30.34
N VAL A 22 -14.81 47.73 -31.42
CA VAL A 22 -13.38 47.96 -31.58
C VAL A 22 -13.04 49.36 -31.06
N CYS A 23 -11.96 49.53 -30.32
CA CYS A 23 -11.24 50.80 -30.27
C CYS A 23 -9.73 50.62 -30.10
N ALA A 24 -9.05 51.42 -30.86
CA ALA A 24 -7.68 51.45 -31.29
C ALA A 24 -6.62 51.76 -30.19
N ALA A 25 -5.39 51.40 -30.51
CA ALA A 25 -4.16 51.79 -29.84
C ALA A 25 -3.79 53.29 -30.01
N PRO A 26 -2.88 53.81 -29.23
CA PRO A 26 -1.67 54.35 -29.82
C PRO A 26 -0.36 53.86 -29.20
N ALA A 27 0.63 53.84 -30.04
CA ALA A 27 2.03 53.54 -29.77
C ALA A 27 2.72 54.73 -29.05
N SER A 28 3.65 54.39 -28.11
CA SER A 28 4.81 55.25 -27.87
C SER A 28 5.93 54.47 -27.14
N SER A 29 7.05 54.35 -27.85
CA SER A 29 8.48 54.45 -27.43
C SER A 29 9.02 53.66 -26.23
N LEU A 30 9.98 52.80 -26.56
CA LEU A 30 11.06 52.20 -25.72
C LEU A 30 11.91 53.29 -25.03
N PRO A 31 12.57 52.87 -23.89
CA PRO A 31 14.00 52.63 -24.02
C PRO A 31 14.50 51.33 -23.38
N THR A 32 15.50 50.82 -24.01
CA THR A 32 16.45 49.77 -23.66
C THR A 32 17.06 49.95 -22.27
N ALA A 33 16.87 48.96 -21.38
CA ALA A 33 17.87 48.55 -20.37
C ALA A 33 17.40 47.26 -19.66
N GLY A 34 18.23 46.19 -19.60
CA GLY A 34 17.99 45.09 -18.67
C GLY A 34 17.88 43.70 -19.30
N ARG A 35 18.80 43.34 -20.20
CA ARG A 35 19.12 41.92 -20.46
C ARG A 35 19.86 41.40 -19.21
N TYR A 36 19.19 40.73 -18.28
CA TYR A 36 19.76 39.81 -17.29
C TYR A 36 18.71 39.44 -16.21
N LEU A 37 17.48 39.00 -16.59
CA LEU A 37 16.53 38.47 -15.65
C LEU A 37 15.63 37.38 -16.24
N SER A 38 16.15 36.57 -17.16
CA SER A 38 15.36 35.49 -17.78
C SER A 38 15.95 34.08 -17.56
N ALA A 39 16.89 33.90 -16.65
CA ALA A 39 17.53 32.60 -16.42
C ALA A 39 17.22 31.95 -15.05
N PHE A 40 16.35 32.53 -14.23
CA PHE A 40 16.11 32.02 -12.86
C PHE A 40 14.67 31.54 -12.59
N ILE A 41 13.76 31.56 -13.54
CA ILE A 41 12.35 31.13 -13.32
C ILE A 41 12.06 29.74 -13.89
N CYS A 42 12.99 29.09 -14.60
CA CYS A 42 12.75 27.77 -15.20
C CYS A 42 13.26 26.58 -14.38
N ALA A 43 13.84 26.80 -13.20
CA ALA A 43 14.40 25.73 -12.36
C ALA A 43 13.51 25.31 -11.17
N CYS A 44 12.38 25.98 -10.92
CA CYS A 44 11.51 25.67 -9.77
C CYS A 44 10.21 24.94 -10.09
N CYS A 45 9.93 24.60 -11.36
CA CYS A 45 8.68 23.88 -11.72
C CYS A 45 8.85 22.37 -11.94
N PHE A 46 9.99 21.77 -11.58
CA PHE A 46 10.22 20.34 -11.80
C PHE A 46 10.20 19.48 -10.52
N THR A 47 9.78 20.05 -9.40
CA THR A 47 9.61 19.26 -8.17
C THR A 47 8.16 19.43 -7.71
N LEU A 48 7.30 18.46 -7.99
CA LEU A 48 6.08 18.11 -7.22
C LEU A 48 5.03 17.40 -8.09
N LEU A 49 5.48 16.37 -8.83
CA LEU A 49 4.58 15.30 -9.26
C LEU A 49 5.01 13.99 -8.56
N ALA A 50 5.27 14.07 -7.25
CA ALA A 50 5.12 12.91 -6.40
C ALA A 50 3.61 12.68 -6.32
N GLY A 51 3.07 11.87 -7.25
CA GLY A 51 1.72 11.36 -7.15
C GLY A 51 1.57 10.74 -5.77
N THR A 52 0.81 11.37 -4.90
CA THR A 52 0.40 10.79 -3.63
C THR A 52 -0.40 9.54 -3.98
N ALA A 53 0.22 8.36 -3.87
CA ALA A 53 -0.52 7.11 -3.85
C ALA A 53 -1.53 7.25 -2.71
N SER A 54 -2.81 7.43 -3.05
CA SER A 54 -3.88 7.52 -2.07
C SER A 54 -4.07 6.12 -1.51
N ALA A 55 -3.45 5.86 -0.37
CA ALA A 55 -3.57 4.60 0.34
C ALA A 55 -4.99 4.43 0.90
N GLY A 56 -5.57 3.24 0.82
CA GLY A 56 -6.75 2.86 1.59
C GLY A 56 -8.10 3.08 0.91
N ASN A 57 -8.21 2.89 -0.41
CA ASN A 57 -9.49 2.98 -1.12
C ASN A 57 -10.11 1.60 -1.44
N GLN A 58 -9.92 0.64 -0.53
CA GLN A 58 -10.48 -0.71 -0.65
C GLN A 58 -12.01 -0.67 -0.79
N LYS A 59 -12.56 -1.49 -1.69
CA LYS A 59 -14.01 -1.68 -1.83
C LYS A 59 -14.46 -2.87 -1.00
N GLU A 60 -15.65 -2.76 -0.41
CA GLU A 60 -16.29 -3.90 0.23
C GLU A 60 -16.68 -4.93 -0.83
N GLU A 61 -16.17 -6.14 -0.69
CA GLU A 61 -16.46 -7.27 -1.57
C GLU A 61 -16.89 -8.49 -0.74
N ALA A 62 -17.68 -9.38 -1.35
CA ALA A 62 -18.09 -10.60 -0.68
C ALA A 62 -16.87 -11.45 -0.33
N MET A 63 -16.74 -11.79 0.93
CA MET A 63 -15.65 -12.59 1.47
C MET A 63 -16.04 -14.05 1.50
N ALA A 64 -15.12 -14.93 1.09
CA ALA A 64 -15.29 -16.37 1.29
C ALA A 64 -15.38 -16.70 2.79
N ASP A 65 -16.22 -17.65 3.17
CA ASP A 65 -16.44 -18.03 4.58
C ASP A 65 -15.14 -18.44 5.27
N ALA A 66 -14.23 -19.10 4.57
CA ALA A 66 -12.91 -19.47 5.09
C ALA A 66 -12.07 -18.25 5.51
N VAL A 67 -12.10 -17.18 4.73
CA VAL A 67 -11.40 -15.92 5.06
C VAL A 67 -12.06 -15.26 6.25
N ARG A 68 -13.40 -15.24 6.30
CA ARG A 68 -14.17 -14.71 7.43
C ARG A 68 -13.84 -15.44 8.74
N ILE A 69 -13.82 -16.77 8.73
CA ILE A 69 -13.45 -17.59 9.89
C ILE A 69 -12.00 -17.30 10.33
N ALA A 70 -11.06 -17.24 9.39
CA ALA A 70 -9.66 -16.96 9.69
C ALA A 70 -9.49 -15.58 10.36
N LEU A 71 -10.20 -14.57 9.88
CA LEU A 71 -10.15 -13.21 10.42
C LEU A 71 -10.84 -13.10 11.79
N SER A 72 -11.96 -13.79 12.00
CA SER A 72 -12.64 -13.86 13.31
C SER A 72 -11.72 -14.44 14.40
N ARG A 73 -10.96 -15.49 14.08
CA ARG A 73 -9.95 -16.05 15.01
C ARG A 73 -8.84 -15.07 15.35
N ALA A 74 -8.45 -14.20 14.39
CA ALA A 74 -7.43 -13.18 14.62
C ALA A 74 -7.84 -12.13 15.66
N ILE A 75 -9.12 -11.79 15.69
CA ILE A 75 -9.65 -10.84 16.67
C ILE A 75 -9.68 -11.46 18.07
N THR A 76 -9.95 -12.77 18.15
CA THR A 76 -10.09 -13.49 19.42
C THR A 76 -8.74 -13.73 20.11
N ASP A 77 -7.67 -13.99 19.36
CA ASP A 77 -6.33 -14.20 19.91
C ASP A 77 -5.29 -13.29 19.23
N PRO A 78 -5.04 -12.10 19.79
CA PRO A 78 -4.10 -11.13 19.23
C PRO A 78 -2.64 -11.40 19.59
N ARG A 79 -2.30 -12.54 20.17
CA ARG A 79 -0.92 -12.86 20.55
C ARG A 79 -0.05 -13.09 19.31
N PRO A 80 1.24 -12.66 19.37
CA PRO A 80 2.18 -12.98 18.31
C PRO A 80 2.33 -14.50 18.17
N PRO A 81 2.21 -15.05 16.94
CA PRO A 81 2.39 -16.48 16.75
C PRO A 81 3.85 -16.88 16.94
N ILE A 82 4.06 -18.11 17.39
CA ILE A 82 5.38 -18.72 17.45
C ILE A 82 5.61 -19.40 16.08
N PRO A 83 6.60 -18.95 15.27
CA PRO A 83 6.92 -19.61 14.02
C PRO A 83 7.30 -21.07 14.24
N GLN A 84 6.71 -21.96 13.45
CA GLN A 84 7.10 -23.36 13.38
C GLN A 84 7.87 -23.60 12.08
N PHE A 85 8.93 -24.39 12.15
CA PHE A 85 9.84 -24.65 11.03
C PHE A 85 9.87 -26.15 10.73
N ALA A 86 9.89 -26.51 9.45
CA ALA A 86 9.99 -27.90 9.03
C ALA A 86 11.38 -28.51 9.31
N GLY A 87 12.41 -27.66 9.43
CA GLY A 87 13.78 -28.09 9.69
C GLY A 87 14.70 -26.96 10.11
N ILE A 88 15.98 -27.33 10.31
CA ILE A 88 17.02 -26.38 10.73
C ILE A 88 17.29 -25.32 9.67
N ASP A 89 17.26 -25.68 8.39
CA ASP A 89 17.57 -24.76 7.27
C ASP A 89 16.52 -23.65 7.18
N GLU A 90 15.23 -23.98 7.27
CA GLU A 90 14.17 -22.98 7.28
C GLU A 90 14.26 -22.06 8.49
N ARG A 91 14.66 -22.61 9.64
CA ARG A 91 14.89 -21.81 10.85
C ARG A 91 16.06 -20.85 10.69
N LEU A 92 17.16 -21.29 10.06
CA LEU A 92 18.33 -20.45 9.80
C LEU A 92 17.98 -19.36 8.80
N GLU A 93 17.30 -19.69 7.70
CA GLU A 93 16.82 -18.71 6.73
C GLU A 93 15.95 -17.63 7.41
N TYR A 94 15.02 -18.06 8.25
CA TYR A 94 14.20 -17.12 9.03
C TYR A 94 15.02 -16.20 9.93
N LEU A 95 16.02 -16.73 10.63
CA LEU A 95 16.86 -15.95 11.55
C LEU A 95 17.72 -14.94 10.80
N HIS A 96 18.30 -15.32 9.64
CA HIS A 96 19.04 -14.42 8.75
C HIS A 96 18.13 -13.31 8.23
N TRP A 97 16.95 -13.67 7.71
CA TRP A 97 15.94 -12.70 7.26
C TRP A 97 15.55 -11.74 8.39
N LEU A 98 15.29 -12.26 9.60
CA LEU A 98 14.90 -11.45 10.74
C LEU A 98 15.97 -10.43 11.13
N GLY A 99 17.25 -10.84 11.13
CA GLY A 99 18.40 -9.98 11.39
C GLY A 99 18.49 -8.86 10.36
N GLU A 100 18.56 -9.22 9.07
CA GLU A 100 18.68 -8.28 7.97
C GLU A 100 17.52 -7.27 7.93
N MET A 101 16.28 -7.74 8.04
CA MET A 101 15.11 -6.85 8.03
C MET A 101 15.05 -5.97 9.27
N SER A 102 15.54 -6.45 10.42
CA SER A 102 15.67 -5.63 11.63
C SER A 102 16.62 -4.47 11.43
N ASP A 103 17.76 -4.68 10.79
CA ASP A 103 18.72 -3.63 10.50
C ASP A 103 18.17 -2.60 9.50
N ARG A 104 17.50 -3.07 8.45
CA ARG A 104 16.86 -2.19 7.46
C ARG A 104 15.75 -1.33 8.05
N LEU A 105 15.01 -1.86 9.04
CA LEU A 105 13.89 -1.17 9.70
C LEU A 105 14.30 -0.29 10.89
N TYR A 106 15.55 -0.31 11.33
CA TYR A 106 16.02 0.38 12.52
C TYR A 106 15.57 1.86 12.60
N LYS A 107 15.72 2.60 11.49
CA LYS A 107 15.31 4.02 11.42
C LYS A 107 13.81 4.25 11.47
N LYS A 108 12.99 3.27 11.08
CA LYS A 108 11.52 3.37 11.02
C LYS A 108 10.87 2.85 12.30
N LEU A 109 11.44 1.81 12.89
CA LEU A 109 11.02 1.18 14.13
C LEU A 109 12.23 1.07 15.06
N PRO A 110 12.63 2.16 15.76
CA PRO A 110 13.85 2.19 16.56
C PRO A 110 13.81 1.25 17.77
N ASP A 111 12.63 1.06 18.38
CA ASP A 111 12.46 0.09 19.47
C ASP A 111 12.70 -1.33 18.95
N ARG A 112 13.72 -2.00 19.50
CA ARG A 112 14.13 -3.33 19.07
C ARG A 112 13.05 -4.39 19.34
N GLN A 113 12.36 -4.30 20.47
CA GLN A 113 11.34 -5.28 20.83
C GLN A 113 10.13 -5.17 19.91
N VAL A 114 9.63 -3.94 19.70
CA VAL A 114 8.53 -3.65 18.78
C VAL A 114 8.90 -4.06 17.35
N ARG A 115 10.14 -3.77 16.92
CA ARG A 115 10.62 -4.13 15.58
C ARG A 115 10.68 -5.65 15.36
N LEU A 116 11.21 -6.40 16.32
CA LEU A 116 11.26 -7.86 16.22
C LEU A 116 9.86 -8.49 16.27
N GLU A 117 8.97 -7.99 17.12
CA GLU A 117 7.57 -8.43 17.16
C GLU A 117 6.87 -8.17 15.83
N PHE A 118 7.05 -6.97 15.27
CA PHE A 118 6.51 -6.59 13.94
C PHE A 118 7.01 -7.54 12.84
N LEU A 119 8.30 -7.80 12.78
CA LEU A 119 8.87 -8.68 11.75
C LEU A 119 8.41 -10.13 11.91
N ARG A 120 8.38 -10.66 13.14
CA ARG A 120 7.86 -12.00 13.41
C ARG A 120 6.41 -12.14 12.98
N THR A 121 5.59 -11.15 13.31
CA THR A 121 4.19 -11.13 12.92
C THR A 121 4.04 -11.02 11.40
N THR A 122 4.82 -10.17 10.75
CA THR A 122 4.81 -10.02 9.29
C THR A 122 5.21 -11.32 8.59
N TRP A 123 6.28 -11.96 9.02
CA TRP A 123 6.70 -13.26 8.47
C TRP A 123 5.58 -14.30 8.58
N TYR A 124 5.04 -14.45 9.78
CA TYR A 124 4.00 -15.43 10.03
C TYR A 124 2.74 -15.18 9.20
N GLU A 125 2.22 -13.95 9.21
CA GLU A 125 0.97 -13.64 8.50
C GLU A 125 1.14 -13.70 6.98
N ALA A 126 2.29 -13.29 6.46
CA ALA A 126 2.62 -13.44 5.04
C ALA A 126 2.65 -14.92 4.64
N ARG A 127 3.44 -15.75 5.34
CA ARG A 127 3.56 -17.19 5.06
C ARG A 127 2.22 -17.92 5.20
N ARG A 128 1.45 -17.62 6.25
CA ARG A 128 0.11 -18.15 6.46
C ARG A 128 -0.83 -17.84 5.29
N ALA A 129 -0.73 -16.66 4.72
CA ALA A 129 -1.53 -16.23 3.57
C ALA A 129 -0.93 -16.67 2.22
N GLY A 130 0.18 -17.40 2.19
CA GLY A 130 0.88 -17.77 0.95
C GLY A 130 1.44 -16.58 0.19
N LEU A 131 1.87 -15.54 0.93
CA LEU A 131 2.50 -14.34 0.39
C LEU A 131 3.99 -14.30 0.73
N ASP A 132 4.76 -13.60 -0.10
CA ASP A 132 6.16 -13.29 0.20
C ASP A 132 6.23 -12.23 1.33
N PRO A 133 6.98 -12.46 2.43
CA PRO A 133 7.19 -11.46 3.46
C PRO A 133 7.77 -10.14 2.95
N ALA A 134 8.63 -10.17 1.94
CA ALA A 134 9.19 -8.96 1.31
C ALA A 134 8.11 -8.15 0.58
N LEU A 135 7.16 -8.82 -0.11
CA LEU A 135 6.00 -8.17 -0.72
C LEU A 135 5.16 -7.45 0.34
N VAL A 136 4.90 -8.11 1.48
CA VAL A 136 4.12 -7.52 2.57
C VAL A 136 4.82 -6.32 3.18
N LEU A 137 6.16 -6.37 3.37
CA LEU A 137 6.95 -5.21 3.82
C LEU A 137 6.89 -4.06 2.80
N GLY A 138 6.99 -4.37 1.51
CA GLY A 138 6.86 -3.38 0.43
C GLY A 138 5.49 -2.69 0.43
N LEU A 139 4.42 -3.46 0.60
CA LEU A 139 3.07 -2.92 0.72
C LEU A 139 2.93 -2.03 1.97
N ILE A 140 3.38 -2.47 3.14
CA ILE A 140 3.35 -1.67 4.38
C ILE A 140 4.15 -0.37 4.23
N GLN A 141 5.27 -0.39 3.52
CA GLN A 141 6.04 0.81 3.22
C GLN A 141 5.21 1.84 2.45
N VAL A 142 4.47 1.41 1.44
CA VAL A 142 3.61 2.28 0.62
C VAL A 142 2.40 2.76 1.40
N GLU A 143 1.75 1.88 2.16
CA GLU A 143 0.50 2.16 2.88
C GLU A 143 0.70 3.12 4.06
N SER A 144 1.67 2.86 4.90
CA SER A 144 1.80 3.58 6.16
C SER A 144 3.20 4.09 6.45
N ALA A 145 4.21 3.76 5.64
CA ALA A 145 5.62 3.94 5.96
C ALA A 145 5.98 3.37 7.36
N PHE A 146 5.40 2.21 7.71
CA PHE A 146 5.55 1.50 8.98
C PHE A 146 4.97 2.21 10.20
N ARG A 147 4.00 3.11 10.03
CA ARG A 147 3.34 3.81 11.13
C ARG A 147 2.15 3.00 11.66
N LYS A 148 2.25 2.55 12.91
CA LYS A 148 1.22 1.75 13.59
C LYS A 148 -0.15 2.43 13.63
N TYR A 149 -0.18 3.73 13.88
CA TYR A 149 -1.40 4.52 14.07
C TYR A 149 -1.73 5.39 12.86
N ALA A 150 -1.29 4.98 11.68
CA ALA A 150 -1.64 5.69 10.45
C ALA A 150 -3.15 5.63 10.21
N VAL A 151 -3.74 6.78 9.85
CA VAL A 151 -5.13 6.91 9.40
C VAL A 151 -5.11 7.70 8.11
N SER A 152 -5.73 7.16 7.06
CA SER A 152 -5.83 7.87 5.77
C SER A 152 -7.02 8.84 5.76
N PRO A 153 -7.07 9.80 4.82
CA PRO A 153 -8.24 10.67 4.66
C PRO A 153 -9.56 9.95 4.43
N VAL A 154 -9.51 8.74 3.86
CA VAL A 154 -10.70 7.88 3.63
C VAL A 154 -10.96 6.93 4.80
N GLY A 155 -10.20 7.02 5.89
CA GLY A 155 -10.41 6.27 7.12
C GLY A 155 -9.79 4.89 7.15
N ALA A 156 -8.81 4.56 6.32
CA ALA A 156 -8.04 3.32 6.43
C ALA A 156 -7.09 3.38 7.64
N HIS A 157 -6.86 2.24 8.33
CA HIS A 157 -6.17 2.17 9.62
C HIS A 157 -4.93 1.27 9.61
N GLY A 158 -3.90 1.71 10.33
CA GLY A 158 -2.77 0.90 10.75
C GLY A 158 -1.73 0.62 9.67
N TYR A 159 -0.87 -0.36 9.93
CA TYR A 159 0.27 -0.69 9.08
C TYR A 159 -0.09 -0.97 7.62
N MET A 160 -1.12 -1.78 7.39
CA MET A 160 -1.58 -2.19 6.05
C MET A 160 -2.80 -1.40 5.56
N GLN A 161 -3.15 -0.29 6.23
CA GLN A 161 -4.24 0.59 5.85
C GLN A 161 -5.56 -0.15 5.54
N VAL A 162 -5.98 -0.96 6.50
CA VAL A 162 -7.21 -1.75 6.39
C VAL A 162 -8.42 -0.87 6.59
N MET A 163 -9.40 -0.98 5.70
CA MET A 163 -10.66 -0.22 5.81
C MET A 163 -11.54 -0.74 6.95
N PRO A 164 -12.15 0.15 7.76
CA PRO A 164 -12.95 -0.25 8.93
C PRO A 164 -14.17 -1.12 8.63
N PHE A 165 -14.74 -1.06 7.43
CA PHE A 165 -15.86 -1.92 7.08
C PHE A 165 -15.54 -3.42 7.20
N TRP A 166 -14.26 -3.80 7.02
CA TRP A 166 -13.83 -5.18 7.20
C TRP A 166 -14.08 -5.71 8.61
N THR A 167 -13.99 -4.86 9.66
CA THR A 167 -14.31 -5.29 11.04
C THR A 167 -15.80 -5.61 11.22
N ARG A 168 -16.70 -4.93 10.49
CA ARG A 168 -18.15 -5.24 10.51
C ARG A 168 -18.47 -6.55 9.80
N VAL A 169 -17.78 -6.81 8.69
CA VAL A 169 -17.98 -8.06 7.92
C VAL A 169 -17.56 -9.29 8.74
N ILE A 170 -16.64 -9.11 9.69
CA ILE A 170 -16.02 -10.23 10.43
C ILE A 170 -16.59 -10.40 11.85
N GLY A 171 -17.33 -9.45 12.39
CA GLY A 171 -18.00 -9.73 13.65
C GLY A 171 -18.38 -8.57 14.54
N ASP A 172 -17.45 -7.84 15.15
CA ASP A 172 -17.80 -6.90 16.23
C ASP A 172 -17.83 -5.40 15.85
N GLY A 173 -17.34 -5.07 14.64
CA GLY A 173 -17.33 -3.69 14.15
C GLY A 173 -16.34 -2.77 14.86
N ASP A 174 -15.55 -3.26 15.81
CA ASP A 174 -14.59 -2.45 16.56
C ASP A 174 -13.38 -2.07 15.69
N ARG A 175 -13.41 -0.83 15.20
CA ARG A 175 -12.35 -0.25 14.37
C ARG A 175 -11.02 -0.09 15.12
N SER A 176 -11.06 0.03 16.45
CA SER A 176 -9.84 0.23 17.25
C SER A 176 -8.91 -0.99 17.17
N LYS A 177 -9.46 -2.18 16.97
CA LYS A 177 -8.71 -3.41 16.77
C LYS A 177 -7.78 -3.40 15.56
N LEU A 178 -8.03 -2.55 14.56
CA LEU A 178 -7.13 -2.37 13.41
C LEU A 178 -5.83 -1.66 13.77
N PHE A 179 -5.68 -1.11 14.98
CA PHE A 179 -4.40 -0.61 15.49
C PHE A 179 -3.60 -1.67 16.25
N HIS A 180 -4.16 -2.84 16.52
CA HIS A 180 -3.41 -3.98 17.03
C HIS A 180 -2.59 -4.57 15.88
N MET A 181 -1.28 -4.69 16.10
CA MET A 181 -0.32 -5.15 15.08
C MET A 181 -0.75 -6.48 14.45
N GLN A 182 -0.98 -7.49 15.28
CA GLN A 182 -1.39 -8.82 14.84
C GLN A 182 -2.67 -8.79 14.00
N THR A 183 -3.69 -8.10 14.49
CA THR A 183 -4.98 -7.99 13.81
C THR A 183 -4.82 -7.30 12.46
N ASN A 184 -4.13 -6.17 12.42
CA ASN A 184 -3.94 -5.39 11.19
C ASN A 184 -3.21 -6.19 10.11
N LEU A 185 -2.09 -6.83 10.46
CA LEU A 185 -1.29 -7.62 9.53
C LEU A 185 -2.08 -8.84 9.03
N ARG A 186 -2.83 -9.51 9.91
CA ARG A 186 -3.68 -10.64 9.51
C ARG A 186 -4.76 -10.23 8.54
N PHE A 187 -5.46 -9.12 8.83
CA PHE A 187 -6.48 -8.61 7.93
C PHE A 187 -5.88 -8.24 6.57
N GLY A 188 -4.82 -7.43 6.55
CA GLY A 188 -4.20 -6.99 5.32
C GLY A 188 -3.70 -8.15 4.46
N CYS A 189 -2.98 -9.12 5.05
CA CYS A 189 -2.51 -10.29 4.32
C CYS A 189 -3.66 -11.16 3.78
N SER A 190 -4.73 -11.37 4.59
CA SER A 190 -5.87 -12.17 4.17
C SER A 190 -6.66 -11.48 3.05
N ILE A 191 -6.84 -10.15 3.12
CA ILE A 191 -7.49 -9.35 2.07
C ILE A 191 -6.67 -9.37 0.78
N LEU A 192 -5.35 -9.20 0.87
CA LEU A 192 -4.49 -9.27 -0.32
C LEU A 192 -4.53 -10.67 -0.95
N ARG A 193 -4.51 -11.73 -0.13
CA ARG A 193 -4.65 -13.11 -0.63
C ARG A 193 -5.99 -13.32 -1.33
N MET A 194 -7.08 -12.87 -0.74
CA MET A 194 -8.40 -12.93 -1.36
C MET A 194 -8.43 -12.24 -2.73
N TYR A 195 -7.87 -11.03 -2.83
CA TYR A 195 -7.80 -10.33 -4.11
C TYR A 195 -6.90 -11.03 -5.13
N LEU A 196 -5.81 -11.65 -4.66
CA LEU A 196 -4.94 -12.43 -5.53
C LEU A 196 -5.65 -13.67 -6.09
N ASP A 197 -6.48 -14.33 -5.27
CA ASP A 197 -7.31 -15.45 -5.71
C ASP A 197 -8.39 -15.00 -6.71
N MET A 198 -9.06 -13.88 -6.46
CA MET A 198 -10.05 -13.29 -7.36
C MET A 198 -9.45 -12.91 -8.72
N GLU A 199 -8.21 -12.44 -8.75
CA GLU A 199 -7.47 -12.09 -9.97
C GLU A 199 -6.65 -13.27 -10.53
N ARG A 200 -6.93 -14.52 -10.08
CA ARG A 200 -6.31 -15.76 -10.60
C ARG A 200 -4.78 -15.75 -10.52
N GLY A 201 -4.23 -15.12 -9.49
CA GLY A 201 -2.80 -15.00 -9.28
C GLY A 201 -2.15 -13.76 -9.91
N ASP A 202 -2.91 -12.92 -10.62
CA ASP A 202 -2.37 -11.65 -11.14
C ASP A 202 -2.16 -10.66 -9.98
N LEU A 203 -0.90 -10.56 -9.54
CA LEU A 203 -0.50 -9.70 -8.44
C LEU A 203 -0.73 -8.20 -8.76
N TYR A 204 -0.52 -7.81 -10.01
CA TYR A 204 -0.69 -6.41 -10.41
C TYR A 204 -2.13 -5.95 -10.26
N LEU A 205 -3.07 -6.75 -10.75
CA LEU A 205 -4.50 -6.48 -10.62
C LEU A 205 -4.97 -6.61 -9.17
N ALA A 206 -4.44 -7.58 -8.41
CA ALA A 206 -4.76 -7.77 -7.00
C ALA A 206 -4.33 -6.56 -6.14
N LEU A 207 -3.13 -6.02 -6.38
CA LEU A 207 -2.66 -4.79 -5.74
C LEU A 207 -3.57 -3.59 -6.10
N GLY A 208 -3.98 -3.49 -7.36
CA GLY A 208 -4.94 -2.47 -7.78
C GLY A 208 -6.29 -2.59 -7.06
N ARG A 209 -6.80 -3.83 -6.84
CA ARG A 209 -8.01 -4.04 -6.01
C ARG A 209 -7.77 -3.66 -4.56
N TYR A 210 -6.64 -4.03 -4.00
CA TYR A 210 -6.29 -3.72 -2.61
C TYR A 210 -6.37 -2.22 -2.33
N ASN A 211 -5.87 -1.41 -3.24
CA ASN A 211 -5.93 0.06 -3.14
C ASN A 211 -7.25 0.67 -3.66
N GLY A 212 -8.12 -0.13 -4.31
CA GLY A 212 -9.33 0.39 -4.98
C GLY A 212 -9.07 1.11 -6.30
N SER A 213 -7.90 0.92 -6.89
CA SER A 213 -7.45 1.53 -8.16
C SER A 213 -7.19 0.49 -9.25
N ARG A 214 -7.97 -0.61 -9.29
CA ARG A 214 -7.79 -1.71 -10.25
C ARG A 214 -7.63 -1.21 -11.68
N GLY A 215 -6.57 -1.67 -12.33
CA GLY A 215 -6.23 -1.27 -13.70
C GLY A 215 -5.43 0.02 -13.82
N ARG A 216 -5.15 0.73 -12.72
CA ARG A 216 -4.27 1.91 -12.70
C ARG A 216 -2.85 1.50 -12.27
N PRO A 217 -1.80 2.05 -12.90
CA PRO A 217 -0.43 1.58 -12.69
C PRO A 217 0.26 2.15 -11.44
N GLU A 218 -0.19 3.28 -10.92
CA GLU A 218 0.56 4.06 -9.94
C GLU A 218 0.82 3.25 -8.65
N TYR A 219 -0.23 2.67 -8.10
CA TYR A 219 -0.13 1.94 -6.84
C TYR A 219 0.58 0.57 -7.00
N PRO A 220 0.19 -0.31 -7.94
CA PRO A 220 0.93 -1.55 -8.15
C PRO A 220 2.42 -1.32 -8.41
N ASN A 221 2.79 -0.35 -9.24
CA ASN A 221 4.18 -0.04 -9.52
C ASN A 221 4.94 0.42 -8.27
N ALA A 222 4.31 1.24 -7.42
CA ALA A 222 4.91 1.69 -6.17
C ALA A 222 5.19 0.51 -5.22
N VAL A 223 4.22 -0.41 -5.07
CA VAL A 223 4.38 -1.60 -4.21
C VAL A 223 5.44 -2.55 -4.77
N LEU A 224 5.43 -2.82 -6.08
CA LEU A 224 6.41 -3.69 -6.72
C LEU A 224 7.84 -3.12 -6.63
N ALA A 225 7.99 -1.81 -6.78
CA ALA A 225 9.27 -1.13 -6.58
C ALA A 225 9.74 -1.18 -5.11
N ALA A 226 8.81 -1.07 -4.17
CA ALA A 226 9.11 -1.23 -2.75
C ALA A 226 9.44 -2.68 -2.41
N TRP A 227 8.73 -3.66 -2.95
CA TRP A 227 8.99 -5.08 -2.75
C TRP A 227 10.44 -5.44 -3.07
N LYS A 228 10.94 -5.07 -4.25
CA LYS A 228 12.35 -5.30 -4.65
C LYS A 228 13.36 -4.80 -3.63
N LYS A 229 13.04 -3.73 -2.89
CA LYS A 229 13.92 -3.21 -1.82
C LYS A 229 13.92 -4.08 -0.57
N TRP A 230 12.91 -4.94 -0.37
CA TRP A 230 12.79 -5.83 0.78
C TRP A 230 13.16 -7.28 0.47
N GLU A 231 13.47 -7.61 -0.79
CA GLU A 231 13.95 -8.94 -1.16
C GLU A 231 15.20 -9.27 -0.33
N HIS A 232 15.17 -10.49 0.23
CA HIS A 232 16.28 -11.06 0.97
C HIS A 232 17.09 -11.93 0.00
N GLN A 233 18.38 -11.66 -0.13
CA GLN A 233 19.29 -12.51 -0.89
C GLN A 233 19.60 -13.75 -0.04
N ARG A 234 19.18 -14.91 -0.53
CA ARG A 234 19.60 -16.17 0.09
C ARG A 234 21.08 -16.38 -0.17
N GLU A 235 21.91 -16.16 0.86
CA GLU A 235 23.28 -16.65 0.80
C GLU A 235 23.25 -18.18 0.85
N PRO A 236 23.85 -18.90 -0.13
CA PRO A 236 23.93 -20.35 -0.07
C PRO A 236 24.75 -20.74 1.18
N ILE A 237 24.15 -21.55 2.04
CA ILE A 237 24.74 -22.03 3.32
C ILE A 237 26.12 -22.69 3.12
N THR A 238 26.47 -23.06 1.89
CA THR A 238 27.72 -23.71 1.51
C THR A 238 28.96 -22.82 1.68
N SER A 239 28.84 -21.49 1.76
CA SER A 239 30.00 -20.59 1.84
C SER A 239 30.61 -20.50 3.26
N VAL A 240 29.83 -20.72 4.29
CA VAL A 240 30.28 -20.57 5.70
C VAL A 240 31.14 -21.75 6.17
N VAL A 241 30.94 -22.94 5.59
CA VAL A 241 31.71 -24.15 5.99
C VAL A 241 33.10 -24.18 5.34
N ALA A 242 33.30 -23.51 4.20
CA ALA A 242 34.56 -23.51 3.49
C ALA A 242 35.66 -22.60 4.11
N GLU A 243 35.28 -21.52 4.78
CA GLU A 243 36.25 -20.60 5.40
C GLU A 243 36.75 -21.05 6.79
N GLY A 244 35.96 -21.86 7.50
CA GLY A 244 36.35 -22.39 8.81
C GLY A 244 37.40 -23.50 8.80
N GLY A 245 37.68 -24.09 7.63
CA GLY A 245 38.60 -25.22 7.46
C GLY A 245 40.07 -24.84 7.12
N ALA A 246 40.32 -23.60 6.73
CA ALA A 246 41.63 -23.18 6.20
C ALA A 246 42.61 -22.58 7.23
N GLN A 247 42.19 -22.42 8.50
CA GLN A 247 43.07 -21.80 9.54
C GLN A 247 43.60 -22.75 10.61
N ARG A 248 43.57 -24.06 10.38
CA ARG A 248 44.30 -25.02 11.25
C ARG A 248 45.24 -25.87 10.44
N LYS A 249 46.40 -25.31 10.14
CA LYS A 249 47.66 -26.03 9.93
C LYS A 249 48.82 -25.18 10.44
#